data_177b8358481721eb03e59ce483ccd632
#
_entry.id   177b8358481721eb03e59ce483ccd632
#
_cell.length_a   1.000
_cell.length_b   1.000
_cell.length_c   1.000
_cell.angle_alpha   90.00
_cell.angle_beta   90.00
_cell.angle_gamma   90.00
#
_symmetry.space_group_name_H-M   'P 1'
#
loop_
_entity.id
_entity.type
_entity.pdbx_description
1 polymer ?
#
loop_
_entity_poly.entity_id
_entity_poly.type
_entity_poly.pdbx_seq_one_letter_code
_entity_poly.pdbx_strand_id
1 'polypeptide(L)'
;MSSQSAPQIVEGHFNAQGLRFAILSSRFNSFIVEQLEQGALDAIKRNGGDVSQVTIYKAPGAYELPVLARKVAQTQKFDAMIALGAVIRGSTPHFDYVANECVKGLAHVSLEHCIQISFGVLTVDSIEQAIERAGTKAGNKGAEAALAAIEMADLLRQVNTESP
;
A
#
# COMPACT_ATOMS: atom_id res chain seq x y z
N MET A 1 40.10 -25.66 7.56
CA MET A 1 39.10 -24.80 8.19
C MET A 1 37.76 -25.04 7.53
N SER A 2 36.85 -25.62 8.27
CA SER A 2 35.48 -25.75 7.79
C SER A 2 34.81 -24.38 7.80
N SER A 3 34.63 -23.76 6.64
CA SER A 3 33.72 -22.63 6.52
C SER A 3 32.32 -23.18 6.79
N GLN A 4 31.76 -22.85 7.97
CA GLN A 4 30.35 -23.13 8.17
C GLN A 4 29.58 -22.31 7.16
N SER A 5 28.96 -23.01 6.20
CA SER A 5 28.10 -22.37 5.22
C SER A 5 26.81 -21.94 5.92
N ALA A 6 26.71 -20.66 6.21
CA ALA A 6 25.47 -20.08 6.70
C ALA A 6 24.54 -19.79 5.51
N PRO A 7 23.22 -19.82 5.73
CA PRO A 7 22.28 -19.43 4.66
C PRO A 7 22.47 -17.97 4.31
N GLN A 8 22.24 -17.65 3.05
CA GLN A 8 22.15 -16.27 2.62
C GLN A 8 20.77 -15.73 3.02
N ILE A 9 20.74 -14.58 3.67
CA ILE A 9 19.49 -13.92 4.08
C ILE A 9 19.34 -12.66 3.26
N VAL A 10 18.22 -12.52 2.60
CA VAL A 10 17.87 -11.34 1.81
C VAL A 10 16.62 -10.72 2.39
N GLU A 11 16.69 -9.50 2.80
CA GLU A 11 15.54 -8.75 3.35
C GLU A 11 15.49 -7.35 2.79
N GLY A 12 14.29 -6.79 2.73
CA GLY A 12 14.10 -5.42 2.29
C GLY A 12 14.57 -4.42 3.35
N HIS A 13 15.01 -3.29 2.89
CA HIS A 13 15.42 -2.18 3.76
C HIS A 13 14.40 -1.05 3.68
N PHE A 14 14.27 -0.28 4.77
CA PHE A 14 13.39 0.88 4.82
C PHE A 14 14.10 2.10 4.23
N ASN A 15 14.45 2.00 2.96
CA ASN A 15 15.09 3.07 2.21
C ASN A 15 14.31 3.32 0.92
N ALA A 16 13.60 4.44 0.88
CA ALA A 16 12.75 4.81 -0.25
C ALA A 16 13.49 5.62 -1.32
N GLN A 17 14.79 5.86 -1.15
CA GLN A 17 15.56 6.66 -2.10
C GLN A 17 15.52 6.03 -3.49
N GLY A 18 15.12 6.84 -4.47
CA GLY A 18 15.04 6.40 -5.86
C GLY A 18 13.83 5.53 -6.20
N LEU A 19 12.99 5.19 -5.22
CA LEU A 19 11.77 4.42 -5.46
C LEU A 19 10.62 5.34 -5.87
N ARG A 20 9.78 4.83 -6.77
CA ARG A 20 8.61 5.54 -7.28
C ARG A 20 7.35 4.84 -6.80
N PHE A 21 6.47 5.62 -6.17
CA PHE A 21 5.23 5.08 -5.58
C PHE A 21 4.00 5.69 -6.22
N ALA A 22 2.98 4.85 -6.44
CA ALA A 22 1.64 5.31 -6.74
C ALA A 22 0.77 5.08 -5.50
N ILE A 23 0.06 6.11 -5.09
CA ILE A 23 -0.97 6.00 -4.06
C ILE A 23 -2.31 5.95 -4.78
N LEU A 24 -3.07 4.90 -4.53
CA LEU A 24 -4.41 4.71 -5.08
C LEU A 24 -5.40 4.91 -3.94
N SER A 25 -6.11 6.02 -3.93
CA SER A 25 -7.00 6.33 -2.81
C SER A 25 -8.44 6.48 -3.25
N SER A 26 -9.36 6.03 -2.41
CA SER A 26 -10.78 6.23 -2.64
C SER A 26 -11.22 7.60 -2.13
N ARG A 27 -12.14 8.25 -2.86
CA ARG A 27 -12.68 9.55 -2.44
C ARG A 27 -13.77 9.42 -1.38
N PHE A 28 -14.44 8.27 -1.34
CA PHE A 28 -15.47 8.04 -0.34
C PHE A 28 -14.84 8.02 1.06
N ASN A 29 -15.44 8.72 2.01
CA ASN A 29 -14.89 8.97 3.33
C ASN A 29 -13.57 9.77 3.27
N SER A 30 -13.56 10.83 2.46
CA SER A 30 -12.34 11.59 2.14
C SER A 30 -11.60 12.12 3.37
N PHE A 31 -12.30 12.55 4.42
CA PHE A 31 -11.63 13.11 5.59
C PHE A 31 -10.77 12.07 6.34
N ILE A 32 -11.17 10.80 6.29
CA ILE A 32 -10.36 9.68 6.81
C ILE A 32 -9.22 9.37 5.84
N VAL A 33 -9.55 9.25 4.55
CA VAL A 33 -8.58 8.83 3.53
C VAL A 33 -7.46 9.85 3.37
N GLU A 34 -7.75 11.13 3.48
CA GLU A 34 -6.72 12.18 3.43
C GLU A 34 -5.71 12.03 4.56
N GLN A 35 -6.13 11.63 5.74
CA GLN A 35 -5.22 11.35 6.85
C GLN A 35 -4.32 10.13 6.56
N LEU A 36 -4.87 9.13 5.90
CA LEU A 36 -4.10 7.97 5.46
C LEU A 36 -3.07 8.38 4.40
N GLU A 37 -3.44 9.23 3.47
CA GLU A 37 -2.52 9.77 2.45
C GLU A 37 -1.37 10.53 3.11
N GLN A 38 -1.67 11.41 4.07
CA GLN A 38 -0.63 12.16 4.79
C GLN A 38 0.32 11.23 5.54
N GLY A 39 -0.22 10.19 6.18
CA GLY A 39 0.59 9.20 6.85
C GLY A 39 1.52 8.45 5.89
N ALA A 40 1.02 8.08 4.72
CA ALA A 40 1.82 7.40 3.70
C ALA A 40 2.93 8.31 3.16
N LEU A 41 2.60 9.56 2.83
CA LEU A 41 3.58 10.52 2.33
C LEU A 41 4.67 10.81 3.37
N ASP A 42 4.28 10.97 4.63
CA ASP A 42 5.22 11.19 5.72
C ASP A 42 6.17 10.00 5.88
N ALA A 43 5.65 8.78 5.83
CA ALA A 43 6.49 7.58 5.93
C ALA A 43 7.49 7.50 4.78
N ILE A 44 7.08 7.82 3.56
CA ILE A 44 7.96 7.83 2.39
C ILE A 44 9.07 8.87 2.59
N LYS A 45 8.71 10.08 3.01
CA LYS A 45 9.66 11.16 3.23
C LYS A 45 10.66 10.82 4.34
N ARG A 46 10.19 10.29 5.47
CA ARG A 46 11.05 9.92 6.61
C ARG A 46 12.04 8.82 6.26
N ASN A 47 11.74 8.01 5.27
CA ASN A 47 12.62 6.92 4.83
C ASN A 47 13.41 7.28 3.57
N GLY A 48 13.58 8.56 3.30
CA GLY A 48 14.48 9.06 2.24
C GLY A 48 13.86 9.18 0.86
N GLY A 49 12.54 9.00 0.76
CA GLY A 49 11.83 9.13 -0.52
C GLY A 49 11.56 10.58 -0.91
N ASP A 50 11.35 10.77 -2.20
CA ASP A 50 11.01 12.06 -2.78
C ASP A 50 9.50 12.09 -3.08
N VAL A 51 8.74 12.84 -2.28
CA VAL A 51 7.29 12.91 -2.46
C VAL A 51 6.88 13.54 -3.78
N SER A 52 7.76 14.30 -4.44
CA SER A 52 7.48 14.83 -5.77
C SER A 52 7.42 13.73 -6.85
N GLN A 53 7.97 12.56 -6.55
CA GLN A 53 7.91 11.38 -7.43
C GLN A 53 6.73 10.47 -7.11
N VAL A 54 5.88 10.85 -6.16
CA VAL A 54 4.67 10.10 -5.83
C VAL A 54 3.51 10.64 -6.68
N THR A 55 2.75 9.72 -7.28
CA THR A 55 1.51 10.06 -7.97
C THR A 55 0.35 9.54 -7.15
N ILE A 56 -0.62 10.40 -6.88
CA ILE A 56 -1.85 10.01 -6.18
C ILE A 56 -2.98 9.94 -7.21
N TYR A 57 -3.54 8.75 -7.37
CA TYR A 57 -4.72 8.52 -8.21
C TYR A 57 -5.93 8.39 -7.31
N LYS A 58 -7.00 9.10 -7.63
CA LYS A 58 -8.22 9.11 -6.82
C LYS A 58 -9.34 8.33 -7.52
N ALA A 59 -9.81 7.25 -6.90
CA ALA A 59 -10.93 6.46 -7.37
C ALA A 59 -12.21 6.86 -6.61
N PRO A 60 -13.39 6.60 -7.18
CA PRO A 60 -14.65 6.92 -6.48
C PRO A 60 -14.81 6.21 -5.14
N GLY A 61 -14.48 4.93 -5.07
CA GLY A 61 -14.60 4.13 -3.86
C GLY A 61 -13.65 2.95 -3.85
N ALA A 62 -13.68 2.17 -2.79
CA ALA A 62 -12.79 1.02 -2.62
C ALA A 62 -13.03 -0.06 -3.68
N TYR A 63 -14.27 -0.23 -4.13
CA TYR A 63 -14.61 -1.22 -5.14
C TYR A 63 -13.87 -1.00 -6.46
N GLU A 64 -13.53 0.25 -6.79
CA GLU A 64 -12.86 0.62 -8.04
C GLU A 64 -11.33 0.58 -7.95
N LEU A 65 -10.77 0.37 -6.75
CA LEU A 65 -9.32 0.32 -6.58
C LEU A 65 -8.65 -0.81 -7.38
N PRO A 66 -9.21 -2.04 -7.47
CA PRO A 66 -8.55 -3.09 -8.23
C PRO A 66 -8.39 -2.79 -9.72
N VAL A 67 -9.41 -2.27 -10.40
CA VAL A 67 -9.29 -1.94 -11.82
C VAL A 67 -8.31 -0.79 -12.05
N LEU A 68 -8.30 0.19 -11.14
CA LEU A 68 -7.32 1.28 -11.18
C LEU A 68 -5.91 0.73 -10.99
N ALA A 69 -5.71 -0.16 -10.02
CA ALA A 69 -4.41 -0.77 -9.75
C ALA A 69 -3.89 -1.52 -10.97
N ARG A 70 -4.75 -2.28 -11.65
CA ARG A 70 -4.36 -3.01 -12.85
C ARG A 70 -3.89 -2.07 -13.94
N LYS A 71 -4.63 -0.98 -14.16
CA LYS A 71 -4.27 -0.01 -15.19
C LYS A 71 -2.96 0.69 -14.87
N VAL A 72 -2.77 1.07 -13.61
CA VAL A 72 -1.51 1.70 -13.15
C VAL A 72 -0.34 0.72 -13.26
N ALA A 73 -0.53 -0.55 -12.88
CA ALA A 73 0.51 -1.57 -12.99
C ALA A 73 0.98 -1.77 -14.43
N GLN A 74 0.06 -1.71 -15.38
CA GLN A 74 0.37 -1.84 -16.81
C GLN A 74 1.30 -0.75 -17.33
N THR A 75 1.37 0.40 -16.66
CA THR A 75 2.27 1.49 -17.08
C THR A 75 3.73 1.21 -16.79
N GLN A 76 4.01 0.32 -15.85
CA GLN A 76 5.37 -0.03 -15.40
C GLN A 76 6.19 1.17 -14.92
N LYS A 77 5.52 2.21 -14.44
CA LYS A 77 6.17 3.46 -13.99
C LYS A 77 6.54 3.46 -12.51
N PHE A 78 6.01 2.52 -11.74
CA PHE A 78 6.13 2.54 -10.28
C PHE A 78 6.77 1.28 -9.74
N ASP A 79 7.46 1.41 -8.63
CA ASP A 79 8.10 0.28 -7.94
C ASP A 79 7.14 -0.39 -6.96
N ALA A 80 6.16 0.33 -6.45
CA ALA A 80 5.12 -0.19 -5.58
C ALA A 80 3.90 0.70 -5.60
N MET A 81 2.77 0.16 -5.19
CA MET A 81 1.52 0.89 -5.04
C MET A 81 1.03 0.78 -3.61
N ILE A 82 0.35 1.82 -3.15
CA ILE A 82 -0.23 1.88 -1.81
C ILE A 82 -1.72 2.17 -1.99
N ALA A 83 -2.57 1.20 -1.66
CA ALA A 83 -4.02 1.36 -1.78
C ALA A 83 -4.59 1.87 -0.46
N LEU A 84 -5.27 3.00 -0.51
CA LEU A 84 -5.84 3.66 0.65
C LEU A 84 -7.34 3.88 0.48
N GLY A 85 -8.08 3.62 1.53
CA GLY A 85 -9.52 3.80 1.53
C GLY A 85 -10.09 3.54 2.90
N ALA A 86 -11.40 3.72 3.02
CA ALA A 86 -12.09 3.41 4.26
C ALA A 86 -13.46 2.81 3.93
N VAL A 87 -13.66 1.57 4.34
CA VAL A 87 -14.94 0.88 4.22
C VAL A 87 -15.50 0.72 5.63
N ILE A 88 -16.60 1.38 5.91
CA ILE A 88 -17.21 1.40 7.24
C ILE A 88 -18.49 0.59 7.17
N ARG A 89 -18.65 -0.36 8.11
CA ARG A 89 -19.80 -1.23 8.15
C ARG A 89 -21.07 -0.42 8.36
N GLY A 90 -22.07 -0.69 7.51
CA GLY A 90 -23.40 -0.13 7.64
C GLY A 90 -24.41 -1.19 8.09
N SER A 91 -25.68 -0.90 7.92
CA SER A 91 -26.78 -1.78 8.30
C SER A 91 -27.07 -2.88 7.27
N THR A 92 -26.37 -2.88 6.13
CA THR A 92 -26.58 -3.83 5.05
C THR A 92 -25.29 -4.64 4.79
N PRO A 93 -25.34 -5.79 4.07
CA PRO A 93 -24.16 -6.58 3.76
C PRO A 93 -23.24 -5.96 2.70
N HIS A 94 -23.54 -4.75 2.23
CA HIS A 94 -22.75 -4.04 1.22
C HIS A 94 -21.26 -3.95 1.61
N PHE A 95 -20.98 -3.74 2.89
CA PHE A 95 -19.61 -3.69 3.44
C PHE A 95 -18.80 -4.93 3.05
N ASP A 96 -19.35 -6.11 3.25
CA ASP A 96 -18.65 -7.37 3.01
C ASP A 96 -18.32 -7.55 1.53
N TYR A 97 -19.23 -7.19 0.64
CA TYR A 97 -19.00 -7.27 -0.80
C TYR A 97 -17.88 -6.34 -1.25
N VAL A 98 -17.91 -5.10 -0.80
CA VAL A 98 -16.90 -4.11 -1.18
C VAL A 98 -15.53 -4.49 -0.61
N ALA A 99 -15.48 -4.83 0.67
CA ALA A 99 -14.21 -5.18 1.33
C ALA A 99 -13.58 -6.42 0.71
N ASN A 100 -14.37 -7.48 0.50
CA ASN A 100 -13.87 -8.74 -0.05
C ASN A 100 -13.38 -8.60 -1.48
N GLU A 101 -14.12 -7.93 -2.34
CA GLU A 101 -13.71 -7.73 -3.73
C GLU A 101 -12.50 -6.80 -3.84
N CYS A 102 -12.42 -5.79 -2.98
CA CYS A 102 -11.28 -4.88 -2.96
C CYS A 102 -9.99 -5.65 -2.63
N VAL A 103 -9.96 -6.41 -1.54
CA VAL A 103 -8.75 -7.12 -1.11
C VAL A 103 -8.37 -8.22 -2.11
N LYS A 104 -9.33 -8.99 -2.61
CA LYS A 104 -9.08 -10.04 -3.60
C LYS A 104 -8.55 -9.48 -4.91
N GLY A 105 -9.18 -8.41 -5.39
CA GLY A 105 -8.79 -7.79 -6.65
C GLY A 105 -7.40 -7.19 -6.58
N LEU A 106 -7.06 -6.49 -5.51
CA LEU A 106 -5.71 -5.92 -5.33
C LEU A 106 -4.66 -7.02 -5.23
N ALA A 107 -4.94 -8.09 -4.49
CA ALA A 107 -4.03 -9.23 -4.37
C ALA A 107 -3.78 -9.89 -5.75
N HIS A 108 -4.83 -10.03 -6.54
CA HIS A 108 -4.73 -10.60 -7.88
C HIS A 108 -3.82 -9.75 -8.79
N VAL A 109 -4.01 -8.44 -8.79
CA VAL A 109 -3.18 -7.52 -9.59
C VAL A 109 -1.73 -7.57 -9.14
N SER A 110 -1.48 -7.60 -7.84
CA SER A 110 -0.13 -7.69 -7.27
C SER A 110 0.60 -8.92 -7.78
N LEU A 111 -0.05 -10.07 -7.73
CA LEU A 111 0.55 -11.33 -8.18
C LEU A 111 0.73 -11.37 -9.70
N GLU A 112 -0.25 -10.90 -10.46
CA GLU A 112 -0.21 -10.90 -11.92
C GLU A 112 0.92 -10.03 -12.46
N HIS A 113 1.18 -8.89 -11.84
CA HIS A 113 2.17 -7.92 -12.32
C HIS A 113 3.47 -7.93 -11.52
N CYS A 114 3.60 -8.80 -10.53
CA CYS A 114 4.78 -8.87 -9.65
C CYS A 114 5.16 -7.50 -9.08
N ILE A 115 4.17 -6.79 -8.57
CA ILE A 115 4.38 -5.47 -7.95
C ILE A 115 3.72 -5.46 -6.57
N GLN A 116 4.43 -4.95 -5.58
CA GLN A 116 3.83 -4.80 -4.26
C GLN A 116 2.68 -3.80 -4.31
N ILE A 117 1.51 -4.23 -3.84
CA ILE A 117 0.37 -3.35 -3.60
C ILE A 117 0.04 -3.47 -2.12
N SER A 118 0.41 -2.45 -1.36
CA SER A 118 0.16 -2.45 0.08
C SER A 118 -1.29 -2.13 0.38
N PHE A 119 -1.90 -2.90 1.29
CA PHE A 119 -3.30 -2.77 1.62
C PHE A 119 -3.49 -1.83 2.82
N GLY A 120 -3.76 -0.57 2.54
CA GLY A 120 -4.07 0.46 3.53
C GLY A 120 -5.54 0.86 3.54
N VAL A 121 -6.43 -0.03 3.09
CA VAL A 121 -7.87 0.20 3.10
C VAL A 121 -8.41 -0.24 4.46
N LEU A 122 -8.97 0.71 5.20
CA LEU A 122 -9.62 0.41 6.48
C LEU A 122 -10.94 -0.33 6.24
N THR A 123 -11.13 -1.41 6.97
CA THR A 123 -12.38 -2.17 6.97
C THR A 123 -12.84 -2.28 8.41
N VAL A 124 -13.68 -1.35 8.82
CA VAL A 124 -14.00 -1.12 10.23
C VAL A 124 -15.50 -1.14 10.48
N ASP A 125 -15.88 -1.34 11.74
CA ASP A 125 -17.30 -1.41 12.14
C ASP A 125 -17.90 -0.03 12.39
N SER A 126 -17.08 0.97 12.69
CA SER A 126 -17.56 2.31 13.04
C SER A 126 -16.62 3.39 12.54
N ILE A 127 -17.13 4.61 12.44
CA ILE A 127 -16.34 5.77 12.08
C ILE A 127 -15.27 6.07 13.14
N GLU A 128 -15.57 5.79 14.42
CA GLU A 128 -14.63 5.95 15.51
C GLU A 128 -13.41 5.05 15.34
N GLN A 129 -13.63 3.80 14.92
CA GLN A 129 -12.54 2.88 14.59
C GLN A 129 -11.70 3.40 13.42
N ALA A 130 -12.35 3.98 12.41
CA ALA A 130 -11.65 4.56 11.28
C ALA A 130 -10.74 5.71 11.72
N ILE A 131 -11.25 6.61 12.55
CA ILE A 131 -10.50 7.73 13.10
C ILE A 131 -9.28 7.23 13.89
N GLU A 132 -9.48 6.23 14.74
CA GLU A 132 -8.41 5.65 15.56
C GLU A 132 -7.25 5.12 14.72
N ARG A 133 -7.53 4.61 13.52
CA ARG A 133 -6.54 3.97 12.63
C ARG A 133 -6.00 4.90 11.55
N ALA A 134 -6.45 6.13 11.55
CA ALA A 134 -6.04 7.15 10.58
C ALA A 134 -5.16 8.24 11.20
N GLY A 135 -4.42 7.92 12.24
CA GLY A 135 -3.44 8.82 12.83
C GLY A 135 -3.73 9.28 14.25
N THR A 136 -4.62 8.57 14.96
CA THR A 136 -4.89 8.87 16.37
C THR A 136 -4.46 7.69 17.26
N LYS A 137 -5.38 7.09 17.99
CA LYS A 137 -5.10 6.13 19.05
C LYS A 137 -4.36 4.87 18.59
N ALA A 138 -4.71 4.32 17.43
CA ALA A 138 -4.15 3.06 16.92
C ALA A 138 -3.19 3.27 15.75
N GLY A 139 -2.52 4.43 15.68
CA GLY A 139 -1.54 4.73 14.64
C GLY A 139 -2.18 5.15 13.32
N ASN A 140 -1.45 4.97 12.23
CA ASN A 140 -1.90 5.36 10.89
C ASN A 140 -1.68 4.21 9.92
N LYS A 141 -2.78 3.65 9.42
CA LYS A 141 -2.75 2.51 8.48
C LYS A 141 -2.08 2.88 7.15
N GLY A 142 -2.18 4.13 6.74
CA GLY A 142 -1.49 4.62 5.53
C GLY A 142 0.03 4.59 5.69
N ALA A 143 0.51 5.03 6.84
CA ALA A 143 1.94 4.96 7.15
C ALA A 143 2.44 3.52 7.19
N GLU A 144 1.68 2.62 7.81
CA GLU A 144 2.04 1.19 7.86
C GLU A 144 2.09 0.58 6.47
N ALA A 145 1.10 0.89 5.62
CA ALA A 145 1.06 0.41 4.25
C ALA A 145 2.24 0.94 3.43
N ALA A 146 2.62 2.19 3.63
CA ALA A 146 3.78 2.77 2.96
C ALA A 146 5.08 2.09 3.38
N LEU A 147 5.25 1.78 4.67
CA LEU A 147 6.43 1.06 5.15
C LEU A 147 6.53 -0.33 4.50
N ALA A 148 5.42 -1.05 4.39
CA ALA A 148 5.39 -2.33 3.70
C ALA A 148 5.75 -2.18 2.22
N ALA A 149 5.27 -1.12 1.57
CA ALA A 149 5.59 -0.85 0.17
C ALA A 149 7.09 -0.60 -0.03
N ILE A 150 7.70 0.18 0.86
CA ILE A 150 9.13 0.48 0.81
C ILE A 150 9.96 -0.81 0.98
N GLU A 151 9.67 -1.57 2.02
CA GLU A 151 10.37 -2.81 2.31
C GLU A 151 10.27 -3.81 1.16
N MET A 152 9.06 -4.02 0.65
CA MET A 152 8.84 -4.99 -0.42
C MET A 152 9.39 -4.54 -1.77
N ALA A 153 9.31 -3.25 -2.10
CA ALA A 153 9.91 -2.75 -3.33
C ALA A 153 11.43 -2.96 -3.33
N ASP A 154 12.06 -2.70 -2.19
CA ASP A 154 13.49 -2.93 -2.04
C ASP A 154 13.83 -4.43 -2.14
N LEU A 155 13.07 -5.27 -1.46
CA LEU A 155 13.29 -6.73 -1.49
C LEU A 155 13.15 -7.29 -2.92
N LEU A 156 12.07 -6.92 -3.62
CA LEU A 156 11.85 -7.39 -4.99
C LEU A 156 12.96 -6.94 -5.94
N ARG A 157 13.46 -5.72 -5.75
CA ARG A 157 14.60 -5.21 -6.52
C ARG A 157 15.86 -6.03 -6.24
N GLN A 158 16.13 -6.38 -4.98
CA GLN A 158 17.26 -7.22 -4.60
C GLN A 158 17.20 -8.61 -5.25
N VAL A 159 16.01 -9.22 -5.26
CA VAL A 159 15.80 -10.53 -5.90
C VAL A 159 16.17 -10.47 -7.38
N ASN A 160 15.80 -9.39 -8.07
CA ASN A 160 16.12 -9.23 -9.50
C ASN A 160 17.60 -9.00 -9.77
N THR A 161 18.35 -8.46 -8.82
CA THR A 161 19.78 -8.13 -8.99
C THR A 161 20.71 -9.17 -8.41
N GLU A 162 20.20 -10.20 -7.74
CA GLU A 162 21.02 -11.28 -7.23
C GLU A 162 21.71 -12.02 -8.35
N SER A 163 23.02 -12.20 -8.20
CA SER A 163 23.79 -13.04 -9.09
C SER A 163 23.47 -14.51 -8.82
N PRO A 164 23.33 -15.34 -9.85
CA PRO A 164 23.14 -16.77 -9.66
C PRO A 164 24.31 -17.45 -8.97
#